data_323c1d901f825cf39c7b6fbb87545c3f
#
_entry.id   323c1d901f825cf39c7b6fbb87545c3f
#
_cell.length_a   1.000
_cell.length_b   1.000
_cell.length_c   1.000
_cell.angle_alpha   90.00
_cell.angle_beta   90.00
_cell.angle_gamma   90.00
#
_symmetry.space_group_name_H-M   'P 1'
#
loop_
_entity.id
_entity.type
_entity.pdbx_description
1 polymer ?
#
loop_
_entity_poly.entity_id
_entity_poly.type
_entity_poly.pdbx_seq_one_letter_code
_entity_poly.pdbx_strand_id
1 'polypeptide(L)'
;MRILATDMDRTLLPNGHWPADEQAIELFNSMTREHDILVVYVTGRNQALTEAAVEEFGVRRPDILIGDVGTSIRKYENGGWRFDEGWTTHVREASPRWDAEAIKALVAGIEGLREQEAEHQNPFK
;
A
#
# COMPACT_ATOMS: atom_id res chain seq x y z
N MET A 1 -9.48 3.32 21.39
CA MET A 1 -8.91 3.48 20.03
C MET A 1 -9.54 2.43 19.13
N ARG A 2 -10.06 2.80 17.97
CA ARG A 2 -10.60 1.89 16.94
C ARG A 2 -9.66 1.90 15.76
N ILE A 3 -9.45 0.75 15.13
CA ILE A 3 -8.56 0.61 13.97
C ILE A 3 -9.38 -0.02 12.85
N LEU A 4 -9.29 0.54 11.66
CA LEU A 4 -9.81 -0.03 10.43
C LEU A 4 -8.64 -0.28 9.47
N ALA A 5 -8.36 -1.56 9.23
CA ALA A 5 -7.40 -1.98 8.22
C ALA A 5 -8.15 -2.42 6.97
N THR A 6 -7.77 -1.89 5.81
CA THR A 6 -8.43 -2.20 4.53
C THR A 6 -7.41 -2.24 3.40
N ASP A 7 -7.68 -3.08 2.41
CA ASP A 7 -7.05 -2.99 1.10
C ASP A 7 -7.61 -1.80 0.31
N MET A 8 -6.92 -1.39 -0.73
CA MET A 8 -7.31 -0.24 -1.56
C MET A 8 -8.00 -0.68 -2.86
N ASP A 9 -7.27 -1.34 -3.73
CA ASP A 9 -7.72 -1.63 -5.09
C ASP A 9 -8.89 -2.60 -5.12
N ARG A 10 -10.01 -2.21 -5.75
CA ARG A 10 -11.23 -3.03 -5.86
C ARG A 10 -11.86 -3.41 -4.51
N THR A 11 -11.40 -2.81 -3.43
CA THR A 11 -11.95 -2.97 -2.08
C THR A 11 -12.50 -1.63 -1.59
N LEU A 12 -11.64 -0.67 -1.33
CA LEU A 12 -12.02 0.69 -0.95
C LEU A 12 -12.16 1.60 -2.17
N LEU A 13 -11.29 1.44 -3.18
CA LEU A 13 -11.29 2.24 -4.39
C LEU A 13 -12.22 1.65 -5.45
N PRO A 14 -13.03 2.48 -6.14
CA PRO A 14 -13.98 2.04 -7.14
C PRO A 14 -13.32 1.79 -8.51
N ASN A 15 -12.18 1.15 -8.53
CA ASN A 15 -11.39 0.85 -9.73
C ASN A 15 -11.56 -0.62 -10.22
N GLY A 16 -12.67 -1.24 -9.86
CA GLY A 16 -13.07 -2.58 -10.32
C GLY A 16 -13.95 -2.54 -11.57
N HIS A 17 -14.44 -3.71 -11.97
CA HIS A 17 -15.33 -3.89 -13.13
C HIS A 17 -16.82 -3.71 -12.81
N TRP A 18 -17.17 -3.55 -11.56
CA TRP A 18 -18.54 -3.34 -11.07
C TRP A 18 -18.84 -1.85 -10.90
N PRO A 19 -20.11 -1.47 -10.93
CA PRO A 19 -20.52 -0.10 -10.70
C PRO A 19 -20.00 0.40 -9.36
N ALA A 20 -19.39 1.58 -9.37
CA ALA A 20 -18.97 2.26 -8.14
C ALA A 20 -20.20 2.81 -7.41
N ASP A 21 -20.18 2.72 -6.08
CA ASP A 21 -21.09 3.50 -5.24
C ASP A 21 -20.48 4.90 -5.04
N GLU A 22 -21.10 5.91 -5.64
CA GLU A 22 -20.61 7.29 -5.61
C GLU A 22 -20.54 7.89 -4.19
N GLN A 23 -21.30 7.35 -3.24
CA GLN A 23 -21.34 7.82 -1.87
C GLN A 23 -20.39 7.06 -0.93
N ALA A 24 -19.86 5.92 -1.35
CA ALA A 24 -19.06 5.05 -0.48
C ALA A 24 -17.80 5.74 0.06
N ILE A 25 -17.08 6.49 -0.77
CA ILE A 25 -15.87 7.23 -0.35
C ILE A 25 -16.21 8.34 0.64
N GLU A 26 -17.28 9.10 0.38
CA GLU A 26 -17.72 10.16 1.29
C GLU A 26 -18.16 9.59 2.64
N LEU A 27 -18.93 8.50 2.63
CA LEU A 27 -19.35 7.79 3.83
C LEU A 27 -18.16 7.25 4.62
N PHE A 28 -17.20 6.61 3.95
CA PHE A 28 -15.95 6.14 4.56
C PHE A 28 -15.18 7.30 5.22
N ASN A 29 -15.03 8.40 4.50
CA ASN A 29 -14.30 9.57 4.97
C ASN A 29 -14.96 10.20 6.21
N SER A 30 -16.29 10.39 6.20
CA SER A 30 -17.05 10.97 7.33
C SER A 30 -17.02 10.04 8.53
N MET A 31 -17.37 8.77 8.34
CA MET A 31 -17.42 7.76 9.40
C MET A 31 -16.06 7.62 10.13
N THR A 32 -14.97 7.56 9.37
CA THR A 32 -13.64 7.38 9.97
C THR A 32 -13.16 8.60 10.74
N ARG A 33 -13.61 9.81 10.35
CA ARG A 33 -13.32 11.06 11.09
C ARG A 33 -14.21 11.22 12.31
N GLU A 34 -15.52 11.05 12.16
CA GLU A 34 -16.50 11.23 13.23
C GLU A 34 -16.29 10.29 14.41
N HIS A 35 -15.84 9.07 14.13
CA HIS A 35 -15.61 8.05 15.15
C HIS A 35 -14.17 7.91 15.61
N ASP A 36 -13.27 8.81 15.20
CA ASP A 36 -11.85 8.79 15.53
C ASP A 36 -11.21 7.41 15.29
N ILE A 37 -11.42 6.90 14.06
CA ILE A 37 -10.90 5.60 13.64
C ILE A 37 -9.52 5.80 13.03
N LEU A 38 -8.53 5.08 13.56
CA LEU A 38 -7.20 4.98 12.94
C LEU A 38 -7.31 4.13 11.67
N VAL A 39 -6.98 4.72 10.52
CA VAL A 39 -7.08 4.06 9.22
C VAL A 39 -5.73 3.50 8.80
N VAL A 40 -5.71 2.22 8.47
CA VAL A 40 -4.55 1.51 7.97
C VAL A 40 -4.83 1.00 6.56
N TYR A 41 -4.05 1.44 5.58
CA TYR A 41 -4.10 0.81 4.25
C TYR A 41 -3.08 -0.31 4.18
N VAL A 42 -3.55 -1.48 3.69
CA VAL A 42 -2.72 -2.67 3.46
C VAL A 42 -2.79 -2.99 1.96
N THR A 43 -1.74 -2.64 1.22
CA THR A 43 -1.83 -2.62 -0.24
C THR A 43 -0.53 -3.02 -0.93
N GLY A 44 -0.64 -3.44 -2.18
CA GLY A 44 0.50 -3.62 -3.08
C GLY A 44 1.13 -2.32 -3.57
N ARG A 45 0.43 -1.18 -3.37
CA ARG A 45 0.92 0.14 -3.76
C ARG A 45 2.07 0.59 -2.87
N ASN A 46 3.00 1.35 -3.44
CA ASN A 46 3.96 2.12 -2.67
C ASN A 46 3.35 3.45 -2.19
N GLN A 47 4.13 4.26 -1.48
CA GLN A 47 3.65 5.56 -0.98
C GLN A 47 3.17 6.48 -2.11
N ALA A 48 3.95 6.64 -3.18
CA ALA A 48 3.62 7.57 -4.27
C ALA A 48 2.31 7.18 -4.97
N LEU A 49 2.12 5.89 -5.23
CA LEU A 49 0.89 5.37 -5.83
C LEU A 49 -0.31 5.46 -4.87
N THR A 50 -0.08 5.38 -3.56
CA THR A 50 -1.12 5.59 -2.56
C THR A 50 -1.55 7.05 -2.51
N GLU A 51 -0.59 7.98 -2.52
CA GLU A 51 -0.89 9.43 -2.56
C GLU A 51 -1.64 9.81 -3.84
N ALA A 52 -1.22 9.29 -4.98
CA ALA A 52 -1.92 9.52 -6.25
C ALA A 52 -3.39 9.04 -6.18
N ALA A 53 -3.63 7.86 -5.59
CA ALA A 53 -4.99 7.36 -5.41
C ALA A 53 -5.81 8.19 -4.40
N VAL A 54 -5.20 8.69 -3.33
CA VAL A 54 -5.85 9.61 -2.40
C VAL A 54 -6.33 10.87 -3.11
N GLU A 55 -5.51 11.43 -4.01
CA GLU A 55 -5.87 12.61 -4.80
C GLU A 55 -6.93 12.29 -5.86
N GLU A 56 -6.77 11.21 -6.61
CA GLU A 56 -7.66 10.80 -7.70
C GLU A 56 -9.07 10.49 -7.21
N PHE A 57 -9.20 9.71 -6.15
CA PHE A 57 -10.49 9.22 -5.65
C PHE A 57 -11.07 10.05 -4.50
N GLY A 58 -10.33 11.04 -3.97
CA GLY A 58 -10.77 11.84 -2.84
C GLY A 58 -10.93 11.04 -1.53
N VAL A 59 -10.30 9.88 -1.45
CA VAL A 59 -10.34 9.03 -0.26
C VAL A 59 -9.44 9.58 0.84
N ARG A 60 -9.83 9.41 2.11
CA ARG A 60 -9.02 9.84 3.26
C ARG A 60 -7.62 9.24 3.20
N ARG A 61 -6.57 10.08 3.39
CA ARG A 61 -5.20 9.59 3.60
C ARG A 61 -5.16 8.70 4.85
N PRO A 62 -4.48 7.54 4.80
CA PRO A 62 -4.38 6.66 5.96
C PRO A 62 -3.41 7.23 7.00
N ASP A 63 -3.62 6.85 8.26
CA ASP A 63 -2.70 7.15 9.36
C ASP A 63 -1.46 6.25 9.29
N ILE A 64 -1.65 5.01 8.80
CA ILE A 64 -0.58 4.03 8.57
C ILE A 64 -0.75 3.42 7.19
N LEU A 65 0.35 3.32 6.45
CA LEU A 65 0.45 2.61 5.19
C LEU A 65 1.35 1.39 5.36
N ILE A 66 0.77 0.21 5.17
CA ILE A 66 1.49 -1.05 4.98
C ILE A 66 1.48 -1.29 3.47
N GLY A 67 2.52 -0.80 2.83
CA GLY A 67 2.66 -0.77 1.38
C GLY A 67 3.62 -1.82 0.83
N ASP A 68 3.79 -1.79 -0.49
CA ASP A 68 4.75 -2.64 -1.18
C ASP A 68 4.58 -4.13 -0.87
N VAL A 69 3.31 -4.60 -0.83
CA VAL A 69 2.96 -5.97 -0.47
C VAL A 69 3.41 -6.34 0.96
N GLY A 70 3.40 -5.38 1.89
CA GLY A 70 3.79 -5.58 3.28
C GLY A 70 5.29 -5.43 3.57
N THR A 71 6.11 -5.10 2.57
CA THR A 71 7.55 -4.92 2.78
C THR A 71 7.93 -3.54 3.32
N SER A 72 6.99 -2.59 3.33
CA SER A 72 7.20 -1.26 3.90
C SER A 72 6.07 -0.86 4.84
N ILE A 73 6.42 -0.19 5.94
CA ILE A 73 5.46 0.44 6.85
C ILE A 73 5.81 1.92 6.98
N ARG A 74 4.81 2.77 6.85
CA ARG A 74 4.93 4.22 7.05
C ARG A 74 3.79 4.73 7.92
N LYS A 75 4.09 5.73 8.76
CA LYS A 75 3.10 6.47 9.55
C LYS A 75 3.01 7.89 9.04
N TYR A 76 1.81 8.43 8.96
CA TYR A 76 1.59 9.82 8.61
C TYR A 76 1.49 10.64 9.90
N GLU A 77 2.50 11.45 10.19
CA GLU A 77 2.60 12.25 11.42
C GLU A 77 3.12 13.65 11.08
N ASN A 78 2.57 14.68 11.74
CA ASN A 78 3.02 16.08 11.61
C ASN A 78 3.09 16.59 10.16
N GLY A 79 2.15 16.15 9.33
CA GLY A 79 2.05 16.58 7.93
C GLY A 79 3.01 15.85 6.97
N GLY A 80 3.67 14.78 7.41
CA GLY A 80 4.59 14.01 6.58
C GLY A 80 4.61 12.52 6.88
N TRP A 81 5.16 11.76 5.96
CA TRP A 81 5.38 10.34 6.12
C TRP A 81 6.68 10.05 6.88
N ARG A 82 6.59 9.18 7.86
CA ARG A 82 7.73 8.60 8.57
C ARG A 82 7.82 7.12 8.28
N PHE A 83 8.98 6.70 7.80
CA PHE A 83 9.28 5.31 7.49
C PHE A 83 9.62 4.52 8.76
N ASP A 84 9.13 3.28 8.86
CA ASP A 84 9.47 2.38 9.96
C ASP A 84 10.73 1.57 9.60
N GLU A 85 11.88 2.07 10.06
CA GLU A 85 13.17 1.43 9.82
C GLU A 85 13.29 0.09 10.56
N GLY A 86 12.61 -0.06 11.70
CA GLY A 86 12.57 -1.31 12.46
C GLY A 86 11.94 -2.43 11.66
N TRP A 87 10.84 -2.13 10.96
CA TRP A 87 10.20 -3.09 10.07
C TRP A 87 11.11 -3.49 8.90
N THR A 88 11.77 -2.54 8.27
CA THR A 88 12.72 -2.82 7.18
C THR A 88 13.88 -3.70 7.64
N THR A 89 14.40 -3.45 8.83
CA THR A 89 15.44 -4.28 9.44
C THR A 89 14.91 -5.70 9.67
N HIS A 90 13.70 -5.83 10.22
CA HIS A 90 13.05 -7.11 10.44
C HIS A 90 12.88 -7.90 9.13
N VAL A 91 12.38 -7.28 8.06
CA VAL A 91 12.21 -7.92 6.74
C VAL A 91 13.56 -8.42 6.20
N ARG A 92 14.61 -7.62 6.32
CA ARG A 92 15.96 -8.00 5.89
C ARG A 92 16.50 -9.20 6.68
N GLU A 93 16.34 -9.19 8.00
CA GLU A 93 16.79 -10.26 8.87
C GLU A 93 15.99 -11.56 8.68
N ALA A 94 14.68 -11.45 8.45
CA ALA A 94 13.81 -12.58 8.15
C ALA A 94 14.07 -13.20 6.76
N SER A 95 14.69 -12.44 5.85
CA SER A 95 14.93 -12.86 4.46
C SER A 95 16.43 -12.77 4.09
N PRO A 96 17.35 -13.40 4.83
CA PRO A 96 18.78 -13.20 4.67
C PRO A 96 19.34 -13.70 3.33
N ARG A 97 18.58 -14.51 2.60
CA ARG A 97 18.93 -15.04 1.26
C ARG A 97 18.15 -14.38 0.13
N TRP A 98 17.41 -13.31 0.42
CA TRP A 98 16.70 -12.57 -0.61
C TRP A 98 17.71 -11.84 -1.51
N ASP A 99 17.66 -12.17 -2.79
CA ASP A 99 18.47 -11.55 -3.83
C ASP A 99 17.56 -11.32 -5.05
N ALA A 100 17.15 -10.06 -5.24
CA ALA A 100 16.22 -9.68 -6.29
C ALA A 100 16.80 -9.97 -7.69
N GLU A 101 18.09 -9.75 -7.91
CA GLU A 101 18.74 -9.97 -9.21
C GLU A 101 18.84 -11.46 -9.52
N ALA A 102 19.16 -12.28 -8.52
CA ALA A 102 19.16 -13.74 -8.69
C ALA A 102 17.75 -14.27 -9.02
N ILE A 103 16.71 -13.74 -8.38
CA ILE A 103 15.31 -14.11 -8.64
C ILE A 103 14.91 -13.68 -10.06
N LYS A 104 15.21 -12.45 -10.46
CA LYS A 104 14.95 -11.95 -11.82
C LYS A 104 15.61 -12.85 -12.88
N ALA A 105 16.88 -13.22 -12.65
CA ALA A 105 17.60 -14.12 -13.54
C ALA A 105 16.94 -15.50 -13.66
N LEU A 106 16.42 -16.04 -12.56
CA LEU A 106 15.72 -17.33 -12.55
C LEU A 106 14.41 -17.30 -13.34
N VAL A 107 13.67 -16.19 -13.31
CA VAL A 107 12.34 -16.08 -13.95
C VAL A 107 12.39 -15.48 -15.35
N ALA A 108 13.52 -14.92 -15.77
CA ALA A 108 13.67 -14.21 -17.05
C ALA A 108 13.36 -15.06 -18.30
N GLY A 109 13.48 -16.40 -18.19
CA GLY A 109 13.20 -17.33 -19.29
C GLY A 109 11.78 -17.92 -19.29
N ILE A 110 10.94 -17.54 -18.35
CA ILE A 110 9.58 -18.09 -18.22
C ILE A 110 8.63 -17.29 -19.11
N GLU A 111 8.06 -17.96 -20.12
CA GLU A 111 7.10 -17.35 -21.04
C GLU A 111 5.86 -16.84 -20.29
N GLY A 112 5.44 -15.62 -20.62
CA GLY A 112 4.26 -14.96 -19.99
C GLY A 112 4.56 -14.21 -18.70
N LEU A 113 5.75 -14.33 -18.11
CA LEU A 113 6.18 -13.46 -17.01
C LEU A 113 6.77 -12.17 -17.56
N ARG A 114 6.39 -11.08 -16.90
CA ARG A 114 6.96 -9.75 -17.17
C ARG A 114 7.42 -9.15 -15.86
N GLU A 115 8.57 -8.51 -15.90
CA GLU A 115 9.04 -7.70 -14.78
C GLU A 115 8.07 -6.54 -14.55
N GLN A 116 7.78 -6.27 -13.31
CA GLN A 116 6.96 -5.12 -12.91
C GLN A 116 7.73 -3.82 -13.22
N GLU A 117 7.01 -2.76 -13.55
CA GLU A 117 7.61 -1.45 -13.82
C GLU A 117 8.46 -0.97 -12.64
N ALA A 118 9.56 -0.26 -12.94
CA ALA A 118 10.55 0.14 -11.93
C ALA A 118 9.96 0.94 -10.77
N GLU A 119 8.93 1.76 -11.04
CA GLU A 119 8.23 2.56 -10.03
C GLU A 119 7.45 1.72 -9.00
N HIS A 120 7.16 0.46 -9.33
CA HIS A 120 6.46 -0.49 -8.47
C HIS A 120 7.41 -1.41 -7.70
N GLN A 121 8.71 -1.27 -7.89
CA GLN A 121 9.72 -2.12 -7.29
C GLN A 121 10.33 -1.50 -6.03
N ASN A 122 10.79 -2.35 -5.12
CA ASN A 122 11.63 -1.98 -3.99
C ASN A 122 12.63 -3.11 -3.71
N PRO A 123 13.60 -2.95 -2.78
CA PRO A 123 14.61 -3.98 -2.51
C PRO A 123 14.07 -5.35 -2.11
N PHE A 124 12.80 -5.45 -1.70
CA PHE A 124 12.16 -6.68 -1.22
C PHE A 124 10.91 -7.07 -2.02
N LYS A 125 10.75 -6.49 -3.22
CA LYS A 125 9.56 -6.73 -4.05
C LYS A 125 9.96 -6.80 -5.52
#